data_75db3e34de70e6f921e092b66b7ec1ac
#
_entry.id   75db3e34de70e6f921e092b66b7ec1ac
#
_cell.length_a   1.000
_cell.length_b   1.000
_cell.length_c   1.000
_cell.angle_alpha   90.00
_cell.angle_beta   90.00
_cell.angle_gamma   90.00
#
_symmetry.space_group_name_H-M   'P 1'
#
loop_
_entity.id
_entity.type
_entity.pdbx_description
1 polymer ?
#
loop_
_entity_poly.entity_id
_entity_poly.type
_entity_poly.pdbx_seq_one_letter_code
_entity_poly.pdbx_strand_id
1 'polypeptide(L)'
;FLREWPVHQAYAAAVETPAPRPVGRHIIWPTIFYAMFYGLAGALMRWAYPYYGHQVHYFSVAHGLRWMYSWLLKPVYAFRQRNLLSQLSGPLSKQYFLVPLQVHRDAQVVVHGEFRRVSHFIRHVIASFAREAPGYMHLVLKHHPMDRGFRDHGRLIREAADHLGVADRVHYVHDLHLPILLRHARGTVVINSTVGLSSLLHGTPVKTHGKAVYNLPGLVHQGPLASFWRNPEPIDRQLHNHFRRYLIARTQINGSFYSWRGFEYGRELGHAAVTRIPARPAS
;
A
#
# COMPACT_ATOMS: atom_id res chain seq x y z
N PHE A 1 -0.33 20.42 9.63
CA PHE A 1 -0.06 19.21 10.43
C PHE A 1 1.31 19.26 11.12
N LEU A 2 2.40 19.44 10.40
CA LEU A 2 3.76 19.48 11.01
C LEU A 2 3.95 20.63 12.02
N ARG A 3 3.36 21.79 11.79
CA ARG A 3 3.42 22.93 12.72
C ARG A 3 2.67 22.67 14.03
N GLU A 4 1.65 21.82 13.99
CA GLU A 4 0.82 21.48 15.14
C GLU A 4 1.20 20.13 15.76
N TRP A 5 2.28 19.50 15.28
CA TRP A 5 2.68 18.17 15.72
C TRP A 5 2.91 18.02 17.24
N PRO A 6 3.51 18.97 17.95
CA PRO A 6 3.65 18.87 19.41
C PRO A 6 2.29 18.72 20.13
N VAL A 7 1.25 19.44 19.68
CA VAL A 7 -0.11 19.34 20.22
C VAL A 7 -0.72 17.99 19.87
N HIS A 8 -0.53 17.52 18.64
CA HIS A 8 -1.01 16.20 18.21
C HIS A 8 -0.29 15.06 18.95
N GLN A 9 0.98 15.23 19.26
CA GLN A 9 1.76 14.26 20.02
C GLN A 9 1.27 14.14 21.48
N ALA A 10 1.01 15.25 22.14
CA ALA A 10 0.45 15.27 23.48
C ALA A 10 -0.94 14.61 23.51
N TYR A 11 -1.79 14.95 22.55
CA TYR A 11 -3.10 14.31 22.39
C TYR A 11 -2.97 12.79 22.17
N ALA A 12 -2.07 12.36 21.28
CA ALA A 12 -1.88 10.94 20.97
C ALA A 12 -1.32 10.14 22.15
N ALA A 13 -0.53 10.77 23.02
CA ALA A 13 -0.02 10.14 24.24
C ALA A 13 -1.14 9.88 25.27
N ALA A 14 -2.14 10.79 25.32
CA ALA A 14 -3.24 10.71 26.29
C ALA A 14 -4.44 9.85 25.80
N VAL A 15 -4.52 9.53 24.50
CA VAL A 15 -5.67 8.81 23.93
C VAL A 15 -5.50 7.29 24.08
N GLU A 16 -6.47 6.67 24.72
CA GLU A 16 -6.65 5.22 24.66
C GLU A 16 -7.21 4.82 23.29
N THR A 17 -6.51 3.93 22.60
CA THR A 17 -7.01 3.36 21.36
C THR A 17 -7.73 2.04 21.63
N PRO A 18 -8.94 1.83 21.09
CA PRO A 18 -9.63 0.57 21.26
C PRO A 18 -8.80 -0.58 20.64
N ALA A 19 -8.84 -1.75 21.28
CA ALA A 19 -8.19 -2.93 20.74
C ALA A 19 -8.68 -3.23 19.32
N PRO A 20 -7.79 -3.54 18.37
CA PRO A 20 -8.20 -3.86 17.01
C PRO A 20 -9.06 -5.12 17.02
N ARG A 21 -10.25 -5.04 16.45
CA ARG A 21 -11.11 -6.22 16.26
C ARG A 21 -10.73 -6.87 14.92
N PRO A 22 -10.33 -8.16 14.92
CA PRO A 22 -9.98 -8.82 13.67
C PRO A 22 -11.22 -8.94 12.79
N VAL A 23 -11.11 -8.39 11.59
CA VAL A 23 -12.08 -8.58 10.54
C VAL A 23 -11.85 -9.97 9.95
N GLY A 24 -12.69 -10.95 10.31
CA GLY A 24 -12.50 -12.35 9.97
C GLY A 24 -12.66 -12.67 8.47
N ARG A 25 -12.26 -13.89 8.07
CA ARG A 25 -12.38 -14.39 6.69
C ARG A 25 -13.82 -14.45 6.17
N HIS A 26 -14.83 -14.40 7.06
CA HIS A 26 -16.25 -14.37 6.70
C HIS A 26 -16.68 -13.15 5.87
N ILE A 27 -15.85 -12.13 5.75
CA ILE A 27 -16.11 -10.94 4.90
C ILE A 27 -15.91 -11.22 3.40
N ILE A 28 -15.16 -12.24 3.02
CA ILE A 28 -14.87 -12.53 1.61
C ILE A 28 -16.16 -12.76 0.81
N TRP A 29 -17.05 -13.58 1.31
CA TRP A 29 -18.31 -13.90 0.62
C TRP A 29 -19.26 -12.71 0.52
N PRO A 30 -19.54 -11.96 1.59
CA PRO A 30 -20.29 -10.72 1.47
C PRO A 30 -19.65 -9.71 0.49
N THR A 31 -18.34 -9.56 0.48
CA THR A 31 -17.63 -8.66 -0.46
C THR A 31 -17.88 -9.09 -1.91
N ILE A 32 -17.76 -10.38 -2.21
CA ILE A 32 -18.04 -10.92 -3.55
C ILE A 32 -19.52 -10.70 -3.91
N PHE A 33 -20.43 -11.01 -2.99
CA PHE A 33 -21.87 -10.82 -3.20
C PHE A 33 -22.20 -9.37 -3.50
N TYR A 34 -21.73 -8.41 -2.68
CA TYR A 34 -21.98 -7.00 -2.91
C TYR A 34 -21.33 -6.49 -4.20
N ALA A 35 -20.16 -6.98 -4.57
CA ALA A 35 -19.53 -6.62 -5.84
C ALA A 35 -20.37 -7.12 -7.05
N MET A 36 -20.88 -8.35 -6.98
CA MET A 36 -21.77 -8.90 -8.01
C MET A 36 -23.13 -8.18 -8.04
N PHE A 37 -23.72 -7.93 -6.87
CA PHE A 37 -24.98 -7.19 -6.75
C PHE A 37 -24.86 -5.78 -7.31
N TYR A 38 -23.81 -5.04 -6.91
CA TYR A 38 -23.52 -3.70 -7.45
C TYR A 38 -23.36 -3.76 -8.96
N GLY A 39 -22.68 -4.79 -9.43
CA GLY A 39 -22.51 -5.08 -10.83
C GLY A 39 -23.85 -5.21 -11.56
N LEU A 40 -24.66 -6.11 -11.12
CA LEU A 40 -25.96 -6.43 -11.73
C LEU A 40 -26.92 -5.22 -11.64
N ALA A 41 -27.01 -4.58 -10.46
CA ALA A 41 -27.84 -3.40 -10.26
C ALA A 41 -27.43 -2.26 -11.20
N GLY A 42 -26.13 -2.01 -11.37
CA GLY A 42 -25.64 -0.99 -12.30
C GLY A 42 -25.95 -1.31 -13.77
N ALA A 43 -25.96 -2.59 -14.16
CA ALA A 43 -26.35 -2.99 -15.49
C ALA A 43 -27.87 -2.79 -15.72
N LEU A 44 -28.69 -3.26 -14.79
CA LEU A 44 -30.15 -3.18 -14.87
C LEU A 44 -30.68 -1.76 -14.75
N MET A 45 -30.04 -0.91 -13.93
CA MET A 45 -30.50 0.46 -13.66
C MET A 45 -29.89 1.51 -14.60
N ARG A 46 -29.09 1.08 -15.59
CA ARG A 46 -28.43 2.02 -16.52
C ARG A 46 -29.41 2.90 -17.30
N TRP A 47 -30.58 2.40 -17.61
CA TRP A 47 -31.65 3.15 -18.29
C TRP A 47 -32.25 4.24 -17.39
N ALA A 48 -32.33 4.01 -16.07
CA ALA A 48 -32.83 4.97 -15.11
C ALA A 48 -31.78 6.01 -14.68
N TYR A 49 -30.49 5.64 -14.74
CA TYR A 49 -29.36 6.47 -14.34
C TYR A 49 -28.29 6.59 -15.45
N PRO A 50 -28.63 7.17 -16.61
CA PRO A 50 -27.73 7.18 -17.79
C PRO A 50 -26.45 8.01 -17.58
N TYR A 51 -26.47 8.99 -16.66
CA TYR A 51 -25.33 9.86 -16.36
C TYR A 51 -24.50 9.39 -15.16
N TYR A 52 -24.84 8.26 -14.54
CA TYR A 52 -24.07 7.73 -13.43
C TYR A 52 -22.72 7.20 -13.91
N GLY A 53 -21.66 7.90 -13.53
CA GLY A 53 -20.28 7.51 -13.85
C GLY A 53 -19.76 6.43 -12.90
N HIS A 54 -19.66 5.20 -13.36
CA HIS A 54 -18.99 4.15 -12.59
C HIS A 54 -17.48 4.37 -12.60
N GLN A 55 -16.81 4.28 -11.46
CA GLN A 55 -15.35 4.36 -11.37
C GLN A 55 -14.65 3.26 -12.18
N VAL A 56 -15.29 2.11 -12.33
CA VAL A 56 -14.79 0.98 -13.13
C VAL A 56 -15.93 0.44 -13.97
N HIS A 57 -15.68 0.21 -15.26
CA HIS A 57 -16.64 -0.44 -16.14
C HIS A 57 -16.74 -1.93 -15.82
N TYR A 58 -17.42 -2.29 -14.73
CA TYR A 58 -17.56 -3.66 -14.23
C TYR A 58 -18.38 -4.59 -15.15
N PHE A 59 -19.04 -4.04 -16.17
CA PHE A 59 -20.11 -4.73 -16.90
C PHE A 59 -19.74 -5.28 -18.27
N SER A 60 -18.47 -5.37 -18.62
CA SER A 60 -18.10 -6.11 -19.81
C SER A 60 -17.77 -7.56 -19.45
N VAL A 61 -18.29 -8.51 -20.21
CA VAL A 61 -17.91 -9.94 -20.12
C VAL A 61 -16.38 -10.08 -20.13
N ALA A 62 -15.71 -9.27 -20.95
CA ALA A 62 -14.25 -9.22 -21.00
C ALA A 62 -13.61 -8.85 -19.65
N HIS A 63 -14.22 -7.97 -18.86
CA HIS A 63 -13.72 -7.62 -17.54
C HIS A 63 -13.89 -8.79 -16.56
N GLY A 64 -15.04 -9.48 -16.58
CA GLY A 64 -15.28 -10.69 -15.81
C GLY A 64 -14.27 -11.80 -16.13
N LEU A 65 -14.03 -12.06 -17.42
CA LEU A 65 -13.04 -13.04 -17.88
C LEU A 65 -11.62 -12.71 -17.41
N ARG A 66 -11.23 -11.42 -17.39
CA ARG A 66 -9.94 -10.97 -16.84
C ARG A 66 -9.84 -11.24 -15.34
N TRP A 67 -10.92 -11.05 -14.58
CA TRP A 67 -10.94 -11.41 -13.17
C TRP A 67 -10.79 -12.92 -12.96
N MET A 68 -11.49 -13.74 -13.72
CA MET A 68 -11.32 -15.21 -13.70
C MET A 68 -9.87 -15.59 -14.04
N TYR A 69 -9.30 -15.02 -15.09
CA TYR A 69 -7.89 -15.22 -15.45
C TYR A 69 -6.95 -14.80 -14.32
N SER A 70 -7.20 -13.65 -13.69
CA SER A 70 -6.44 -13.18 -12.52
C SER A 70 -6.48 -14.21 -11.37
N TRP A 71 -7.62 -14.84 -11.13
CA TRP A 71 -7.76 -15.87 -10.11
C TRP A 71 -6.95 -17.13 -10.44
N LEU A 72 -6.95 -17.55 -11.69
CA LEU A 72 -6.16 -18.71 -12.16
C LEU A 72 -4.65 -18.45 -12.08
N LEU A 73 -4.21 -17.22 -12.28
CA LEU A 73 -2.80 -16.86 -12.17
C LEU A 73 -2.27 -16.90 -10.71
N LYS A 74 -3.13 -16.71 -9.72
CA LYS A 74 -2.72 -16.65 -8.30
C LYS A 74 -1.96 -17.91 -7.84
N PRO A 75 -2.48 -19.14 -7.98
CA PRO A 75 -1.75 -20.34 -7.58
C PRO A 75 -0.48 -20.55 -8.42
N VAL A 76 -0.50 -20.16 -9.70
CA VAL A 76 0.66 -20.28 -10.59
C VAL A 76 1.83 -19.40 -10.09
N TYR A 77 1.56 -18.15 -9.76
CA TYR A 77 2.58 -17.27 -9.19
C TYR A 77 3.03 -17.73 -7.80
N ALA A 78 2.11 -18.14 -6.94
CA ALA A 78 2.44 -18.66 -5.62
C ALA A 78 3.38 -19.85 -5.70
N PHE A 79 3.13 -20.79 -6.63
CA PHE A 79 3.99 -21.96 -6.84
C PHE A 79 5.36 -21.57 -7.43
N ARG A 80 5.36 -20.79 -8.51
CA ARG A 80 6.61 -20.39 -9.19
C ARG A 80 7.53 -19.56 -8.31
N GLN A 81 6.99 -18.76 -7.40
CA GLN A 81 7.75 -17.82 -6.58
C GLN A 81 8.00 -18.31 -5.14
N ARG A 82 7.59 -19.53 -4.79
CA ARG A 82 7.78 -20.08 -3.43
C ARG A 82 9.23 -20.12 -2.98
N ASN A 83 10.13 -20.51 -3.88
CA ASN A 83 11.56 -20.60 -3.57
C ASN A 83 12.16 -19.20 -3.35
N LEU A 84 11.71 -18.20 -4.11
CA LEU A 84 12.16 -16.83 -3.93
C LEU A 84 11.70 -16.25 -2.57
N LEU A 85 10.49 -16.59 -2.11
CA LEU A 85 10.06 -16.18 -0.76
C LEU A 85 10.97 -16.75 0.32
N SER A 86 11.36 -18.03 0.20
CA SER A 86 12.30 -18.66 1.14
C SER A 86 13.68 -17.97 1.11
N GLN A 87 14.18 -17.60 -0.06
CA GLN A 87 15.42 -16.84 -0.19
C GLN A 87 15.32 -15.46 0.46
N LEU A 88 14.22 -14.71 0.18
CA LEU A 88 14.01 -13.36 0.72
C LEU A 88 13.78 -13.33 2.24
N SER A 89 13.24 -14.40 2.81
CA SER A 89 13.07 -14.53 4.26
C SER A 89 14.22 -15.25 4.97
N GLY A 90 15.16 -15.82 4.23
CA GLY A 90 16.33 -16.53 4.69
C GLY A 90 17.64 -15.81 4.32
N PRO A 91 18.44 -16.33 3.36
CA PRO A 91 19.77 -15.79 3.06
C PRO A 91 19.77 -14.34 2.58
N LEU A 92 18.73 -13.89 1.90
CA LEU A 92 18.59 -12.50 1.45
C LEU A 92 17.87 -11.59 2.46
N SER A 93 17.60 -12.07 3.68
CA SER A 93 16.98 -11.25 4.72
C SER A 93 17.84 -10.02 5.05
N LYS A 94 17.21 -8.83 5.03
CA LYS A 94 17.87 -7.51 5.19
C LYS A 94 18.88 -7.16 4.07
N GLN A 95 18.89 -7.93 2.97
CA GLN A 95 19.71 -7.63 1.81
C GLN A 95 18.90 -7.22 0.58
N TYR A 96 17.63 -6.81 0.76
CA TYR A 96 16.83 -6.27 -0.34
C TYR A 96 15.99 -5.08 0.07
N PHE A 97 15.68 -4.26 -0.93
CA PHE A 97 14.68 -3.20 -0.84
C PHE A 97 13.39 -3.64 -1.52
N LEU A 98 12.26 -3.34 -0.88
CA LEU A 98 10.93 -3.67 -1.39
C LEU A 98 10.28 -2.45 -2.04
N VAL A 99 9.75 -2.63 -3.24
CA VAL A 99 9.02 -1.61 -4.00
C VAL A 99 7.62 -2.13 -4.32
N PRO A 100 6.64 -1.95 -3.44
CA PRO A 100 5.26 -2.29 -3.74
C PRO A 100 4.68 -1.32 -4.75
N LEU A 101 4.31 -1.85 -5.92
CA LEU A 101 3.71 -1.06 -6.98
C LEU A 101 2.25 -0.73 -6.65
N GLN A 102 1.80 0.47 -7.05
CA GLN A 102 0.41 0.89 -6.94
C GLN A 102 -0.36 0.54 -8.21
N VAL A 103 -1.69 0.51 -8.10
CA VAL A 103 -2.57 0.28 -9.25
C VAL A 103 -2.32 1.34 -10.33
N HIS A 104 -2.26 0.93 -11.58
CA HIS A 104 -1.90 1.81 -12.71
C HIS A 104 -2.85 3.01 -12.90
N ARG A 105 -4.08 2.96 -12.37
CA ARG A 105 -5.11 4.03 -12.39
C ARG A 105 -5.36 4.64 -11.02
N ASP A 106 -4.45 4.47 -10.07
CA ASP A 106 -4.61 5.05 -8.75
C ASP A 106 -4.56 6.58 -8.84
N ALA A 107 -5.66 7.23 -8.46
CA ALA A 107 -5.76 8.68 -8.42
C ALA A 107 -4.70 9.31 -7.51
N GLN A 108 -4.30 8.61 -6.45
CA GLN A 108 -3.23 9.05 -5.55
C GLN A 108 -1.88 9.17 -6.27
N VAL A 109 -1.60 8.30 -7.24
CA VAL A 109 -0.38 8.37 -8.06
C VAL A 109 -0.45 9.56 -9.00
N VAL A 110 -1.58 9.73 -9.69
CA VAL A 110 -1.74 10.75 -10.74
C VAL A 110 -1.79 12.16 -10.15
N VAL A 111 -2.48 12.36 -9.01
CA VAL A 111 -2.76 13.69 -8.43
C VAL A 111 -1.72 14.08 -7.39
N HIS A 112 -1.23 13.13 -6.58
CA HIS A 112 -0.38 13.41 -5.41
C HIS A 112 1.02 12.79 -5.52
N GLY A 113 1.34 12.04 -6.58
CA GLY A 113 2.66 11.47 -6.83
C GLY A 113 3.55 12.41 -7.64
N GLU A 114 4.86 12.27 -7.47
CA GLU A 114 5.87 12.92 -8.34
C GLU A 114 5.86 12.31 -9.76
N PHE A 115 5.30 11.11 -9.89
CA PHE A 115 5.25 10.36 -11.15
C PHE A 115 3.82 10.24 -11.67
N ARG A 116 3.58 10.74 -12.88
CA ARG A 116 2.27 10.61 -13.56
C ARG A 116 1.91 9.16 -13.94
N ARG A 117 2.90 8.25 -13.99
CA ARG A 117 2.72 6.83 -14.37
C ARG A 117 3.62 5.93 -13.54
N VAL A 118 3.10 4.80 -13.12
CA VAL A 118 3.86 3.76 -12.41
C VAL A 118 5.09 3.29 -13.19
N SER A 119 5.02 3.26 -14.53
CA SER A 119 6.15 2.90 -15.40
C SER A 119 7.34 3.87 -15.28
N HIS A 120 7.10 5.16 -15.08
CA HIS A 120 8.17 6.14 -14.85
C HIS A 120 8.81 5.95 -13.49
N PHE A 121 8.01 5.68 -12.46
CA PHE A 121 8.50 5.34 -11.14
C PHE A 121 9.38 4.08 -11.17
N ILE A 122 8.95 3.02 -11.84
CA ILE A 122 9.73 1.78 -12.00
C ILE A 122 11.11 2.06 -12.60
N ARG A 123 11.17 2.79 -13.73
CA ARG A 123 12.45 3.13 -14.37
C ARG A 123 13.33 3.98 -13.47
N HIS A 124 12.76 4.98 -12.80
CA HIS A 124 13.49 5.84 -11.87
C HIS A 124 14.12 5.04 -10.72
N VAL A 125 13.34 4.16 -10.11
CA VAL A 125 13.82 3.34 -8.98
C VAL A 125 14.90 2.37 -9.43
N ILE A 126 14.73 1.66 -10.55
CA ILE A 126 15.76 0.72 -11.06
C ILE A 126 17.04 1.48 -11.44
N ALA A 127 16.93 2.63 -12.09
CA ALA A 127 18.08 3.43 -12.48
C ALA A 127 18.85 3.97 -11.26
N SER A 128 18.15 4.45 -10.23
CA SER A 128 18.78 4.87 -8.99
C SER A 128 19.42 3.70 -8.25
N PHE A 129 18.73 2.55 -8.19
CA PHE A 129 19.27 1.34 -7.57
C PHE A 129 20.54 0.84 -8.24
N ALA A 130 20.54 0.77 -9.58
CA ALA A 130 21.71 0.33 -10.34
C ALA A 130 22.95 1.22 -10.10
N ARG A 131 22.73 2.53 -10.00
CA ARG A 131 23.80 3.50 -9.85
C ARG A 131 24.32 3.64 -8.42
N GLU A 132 23.44 3.52 -7.42
CA GLU A 132 23.73 3.97 -6.06
C GLU A 132 23.70 2.88 -4.98
N ALA A 133 23.01 1.75 -5.24
CA ALA A 133 22.89 0.69 -4.25
C ALA A 133 24.16 -0.16 -4.17
N PRO A 134 24.54 -0.65 -2.97
CA PRO A 134 25.64 -1.60 -2.83
C PRO A 134 25.45 -2.86 -3.69
N GLY A 135 26.53 -3.39 -4.25
CA GLY A 135 26.50 -4.50 -5.21
C GLY A 135 25.85 -5.79 -4.72
N TYR A 136 25.85 -6.03 -3.41
CA TYR A 136 25.21 -7.19 -2.79
C TYR A 136 23.72 -7.04 -2.50
N MET A 137 23.15 -5.85 -2.72
CA MET A 137 21.76 -5.59 -2.45
C MET A 137 20.87 -6.00 -3.61
N HIS A 138 19.67 -6.47 -3.29
CA HIS A 138 18.64 -6.83 -4.25
C HIS A 138 17.47 -5.83 -4.23
N LEU A 139 16.75 -5.73 -5.35
CA LEU A 139 15.55 -4.93 -5.51
C LEU A 139 14.37 -5.85 -5.81
N VAL A 140 13.33 -5.79 -4.99
CA VAL A 140 12.11 -6.59 -5.13
C VAL A 140 10.95 -5.67 -5.47
N LEU A 141 10.50 -5.68 -6.73
CA LEU A 141 9.30 -4.98 -7.15
C LEU A 141 8.09 -5.91 -6.98
N LYS A 142 7.15 -5.50 -6.12
CA LYS A 142 5.95 -6.30 -5.86
C LYS A 142 4.77 -5.79 -6.67
N HIS A 143 4.23 -6.67 -7.49
CA HIS A 143 3.01 -6.42 -8.28
C HIS A 143 1.80 -6.13 -7.38
N HIS A 144 0.92 -5.22 -7.80
CA HIS A 144 -0.32 -4.97 -7.07
C HIS A 144 -1.36 -6.06 -7.40
N PRO A 145 -1.98 -6.70 -6.40
CA PRO A 145 -2.93 -7.80 -6.66
C PRO A 145 -4.11 -7.42 -7.58
N MET A 146 -4.56 -6.17 -7.55
CA MET A 146 -5.66 -5.67 -8.37
C MET A 146 -5.28 -5.47 -9.86
N ASP A 147 -4.00 -5.38 -10.17
CA ASP A 147 -3.51 -5.28 -11.56
C ASP A 147 -3.22 -6.64 -12.19
N ARG A 148 -3.26 -7.73 -11.42
CA ARG A 148 -3.04 -9.09 -11.91
C ARG A 148 -4.08 -9.47 -12.98
N GLY A 149 -3.60 -9.87 -14.16
CA GLY A 149 -4.46 -10.15 -15.33
C GLY A 149 -4.90 -8.91 -16.11
N PHE A 150 -4.61 -7.70 -15.62
CA PHE A 150 -4.94 -6.43 -16.29
C PHE A 150 -3.71 -5.71 -16.82
N ARG A 151 -2.67 -5.60 -16.02
CA ARG A 151 -1.43 -4.93 -16.37
C ARG A 151 -0.25 -5.74 -15.87
N ASP A 152 0.75 -5.93 -16.70
CA ASP A 152 2.02 -6.55 -16.31
C ASP A 152 3.17 -5.58 -16.60
N HIS A 153 4.10 -5.49 -15.66
CA HIS A 153 5.30 -4.66 -15.77
C HIS A 153 6.56 -5.50 -16.00
N GLY A 154 6.44 -6.83 -16.12
CA GLY A 154 7.58 -7.73 -16.19
C GLY A 154 8.52 -7.44 -17.34
N ARG A 155 7.99 -7.15 -18.53
CA ARG A 155 8.81 -6.76 -19.70
C ARG A 155 9.58 -5.47 -19.45
N LEU A 156 8.91 -4.43 -18.97
CA LEU A 156 9.52 -3.14 -18.66
C LEU A 156 10.64 -3.27 -17.62
N ILE A 157 10.40 -4.07 -16.56
CA ILE A 157 11.35 -4.27 -15.47
C ILE A 157 12.59 -5.03 -15.98
N ARG A 158 12.39 -6.11 -16.76
CA ARG A 158 13.51 -6.86 -17.35
C ARG A 158 14.35 -5.98 -18.28
N GLU A 159 13.72 -5.31 -19.26
CA GLU A 159 14.43 -4.45 -20.19
C GLU A 159 15.23 -3.34 -19.46
N ALA A 160 14.67 -2.75 -18.42
CA ALA A 160 15.36 -1.73 -17.63
C ALA A 160 16.52 -2.31 -16.80
N ALA A 161 16.34 -3.48 -16.21
CA ALA A 161 17.36 -4.15 -15.41
C ALA A 161 18.53 -4.69 -16.28
N ASP A 162 18.21 -5.27 -17.44
CA ASP A 162 19.18 -5.74 -18.41
C ASP A 162 20.05 -4.58 -18.96
N HIS A 163 19.38 -3.48 -19.37
CA HIS A 163 20.08 -2.30 -19.89
C HIS A 163 21.06 -1.67 -18.88
N LEU A 164 20.74 -1.79 -17.59
CA LEU A 164 21.54 -1.23 -16.49
C LEU A 164 22.49 -2.25 -15.83
N GLY A 165 22.55 -3.48 -16.34
CA GLY A 165 23.44 -4.53 -15.84
C GLY A 165 23.12 -5.01 -14.41
N VAL A 166 21.86 -4.99 -14.00
CA VAL A 166 21.41 -5.37 -12.64
C VAL A 166 20.33 -6.46 -12.65
N ALA A 167 20.14 -7.16 -13.77
CA ALA A 167 19.07 -8.14 -13.94
C ALA A 167 19.14 -9.29 -12.92
N ASP A 168 20.32 -9.68 -12.49
CA ASP A 168 20.59 -10.70 -11.47
C ASP A 168 20.09 -10.32 -10.07
N ARG A 169 19.95 -9.02 -9.79
CA ARG A 169 19.57 -8.44 -8.49
C ARG A 169 18.19 -7.83 -8.46
N VAL A 170 17.45 -7.78 -9.59
CA VAL A 170 16.12 -7.20 -9.68
C VAL A 170 15.07 -8.30 -9.83
N HIS A 171 14.17 -8.40 -8.86
CA HIS A 171 13.14 -9.43 -8.80
C HIS A 171 11.75 -8.81 -8.94
N TYR A 172 10.94 -9.36 -9.84
CA TYR A 172 9.53 -8.98 -9.96
C TYR A 172 8.63 -10.08 -9.40
N VAL A 173 7.88 -9.75 -8.37
CA VAL A 173 7.05 -10.70 -7.62
C VAL A 173 5.57 -10.31 -7.60
N HIS A 174 4.68 -11.30 -7.57
CA HIS A 174 3.23 -11.09 -7.63
C HIS A 174 2.56 -11.36 -6.28
N ASP A 175 2.34 -12.61 -5.93
CA ASP A 175 1.46 -13.02 -4.83
C ASP A 175 2.20 -13.43 -3.54
N LEU A 176 3.45 -12.99 -3.37
CA LEU A 176 4.19 -13.23 -2.14
C LEU A 176 3.58 -12.47 -0.96
N HIS A 177 3.64 -13.08 0.22
CA HIS A 177 3.04 -12.56 1.44
C HIS A 177 3.71 -11.25 1.90
N LEU A 178 2.99 -10.13 1.74
CA LEU A 178 3.54 -8.79 1.97
C LEU A 178 4.12 -8.58 3.38
N PRO A 179 3.46 -8.99 4.49
CA PRO A 179 4.03 -8.85 5.83
C PRO A 179 5.38 -9.54 6.02
N ILE A 180 5.59 -10.71 5.40
CA ILE A 180 6.90 -11.40 5.42
C ILE A 180 7.93 -10.56 4.66
N LEU A 181 7.60 -10.11 3.45
CA LEU A 181 8.50 -9.27 2.66
C LEU A 181 8.88 -7.98 3.40
N LEU A 182 7.92 -7.30 4.03
CA LEU A 182 8.19 -6.09 4.82
C LEU A 182 9.12 -6.36 5.98
N ARG A 183 8.89 -7.44 6.74
CA ARG A 183 9.70 -7.79 7.91
C ARG A 183 11.17 -8.05 7.55
N HIS A 184 11.42 -8.67 6.40
CA HIS A 184 12.74 -9.07 5.96
C HIS A 184 13.41 -8.06 5.02
N ALA A 185 12.70 -7.04 4.54
CA ALA A 185 13.29 -5.97 3.76
C ALA A 185 14.25 -5.10 4.60
N ARG A 186 15.30 -4.57 3.97
CA ARG A 186 16.15 -3.52 4.54
C ARG A 186 15.44 -2.17 4.55
N GLY A 187 14.62 -1.92 3.54
CA GLY A 187 13.80 -0.73 3.43
C GLY A 187 12.73 -0.88 2.36
N THR A 188 11.74 0.02 2.36
CA THR A 188 10.63 0.03 1.42
C THR A 188 10.56 1.37 0.70
N VAL A 189 10.44 1.35 -0.63
CA VAL A 189 10.28 2.55 -1.46
C VAL A 189 8.86 2.58 -2.01
N VAL A 190 8.15 3.66 -1.77
CA VAL A 190 6.76 3.84 -2.22
C VAL A 190 6.58 5.22 -2.86
N ILE A 191 5.56 5.39 -3.68
CA ILE A 191 5.13 6.75 -4.08
C ILE A 191 4.47 7.41 -2.86
N ASN A 192 3.24 6.98 -2.52
CA ASN A 192 2.48 7.45 -1.36
C ASN A 192 1.53 6.37 -0.80
N SER A 193 1.84 5.11 -1.08
CA SER A 193 1.03 3.94 -0.74
C SER A 193 0.87 3.74 0.76
N THR A 194 -0.31 3.28 1.19
CA THR A 194 -0.56 2.82 2.57
C THR A 194 0.31 1.63 3.00
N VAL A 195 0.97 0.95 2.05
CA VAL A 195 1.99 -0.07 2.36
C VAL A 195 3.16 0.54 3.14
N GLY A 196 3.44 1.85 2.99
CA GLY A 196 4.40 2.56 3.82
C GLY A 196 4.04 2.52 5.30
N LEU A 197 2.77 2.72 5.67
CA LEU A 197 2.30 2.56 7.06
C LEU A 197 2.51 1.12 7.58
N SER A 198 2.25 0.13 6.74
CA SER A 198 2.52 -1.27 7.07
C SER A 198 4.02 -1.53 7.25
N SER A 199 4.87 -0.89 6.46
CA SER A 199 6.33 -0.98 6.58
C SER A 199 6.79 -0.41 7.92
N LEU A 200 6.32 0.78 8.30
CA LEU A 200 6.60 1.41 9.60
C LEU A 200 6.17 0.51 10.77
N LEU A 201 5.01 -0.13 10.66
CA LEU A 201 4.52 -1.08 11.68
C LEU A 201 5.47 -2.26 11.87
N HIS A 202 6.07 -2.76 10.79
CA HIS A 202 7.06 -3.83 10.83
C HIS A 202 8.49 -3.35 11.20
N GLY A 203 8.66 -2.06 11.46
CA GLY A 203 9.95 -1.47 11.79
C GLY A 203 10.90 -1.40 10.61
N THR A 204 10.39 -1.43 9.39
CA THR A 204 11.18 -1.37 8.17
C THR A 204 11.19 0.07 7.63
N PRO A 205 12.36 0.72 7.47
CA PRO A 205 12.50 2.08 6.98
C PRO A 205 11.78 2.30 5.66
N VAL A 206 11.25 3.51 5.47
CA VAL A 206 10.47 3.89 4.29
C VAL A 206 11.06 5.11 3.61
N LYS A 207 11.10 5.08 2.27
CA LYS A 207 11.29 6.25 1.41
C LYS A 207 10.03 6.51 0.60
N THR A 208 9.52 7.73 0.64
CA THR A 208 8.36 8.17 -0.15
C THR A 208 8.79 9.04 -1.32
N HIS A 209 8.08 8.94 -2.44
CA HIS A 209 8.23 9.75 -3.65
C HIS A 209 6.96 10.56 -3.98
N GLY A 210 6.18 10.87 -2.98
CA GLY A 210 4.95 11.64 -3.11
C GLY A 210 4.42 12.11 -1.77
N LYS A 211 3.31 12.83 -1.81
CA LYS A 211 2.67 13.35 -0.61
C LYS A 211 1.96 12.21 0.14
N ALA A 212 2.58 11.70 1.18
CA ALA A 212 1.99 10.71 2.09
C ALA A 212 1.77 11.34 3.47
N VAL A 213 0.67 10.99 4.14
CA VAL A 213 0.34 11.53 5.48
C VAL A 213 1.39 11.21 6.53
N TYR A 214 2.16 10.14 6.31
CA TYR A 214 3.24 9.68 7.18
C TYR A 214 4.63 10.16 6.72
N ASN A 215 4.71 11.04 5.70
CA ASN A 215 5.99 11.62 5.27
C ASN A 215 6.46 12.69 6.25
N LEU A 216 6.96 12.24 7.39
CA LEU A 216 7.40 13.07 8.51
C LEU A 216 8.85 12.72 8.87
N PRO A 217 9.68 13.72 9.25
CA PRO A 217 11.00 13.47 9.83
C PRO A 217 10.91 12.53 11.03
N GLY A 218 11.82 11.55 11.12
CA GLY A 218 11.80 10.50 12.14
C GLY A 218 10.88 9.32 11.82
N LEU A 219 9.90 9.45 10.91
CA LEU A 219 9.11 8.32 10.43
C LEU A 219 9.65 7.74 9.12
N VAL A 220 10.00 8.59 8.17
CA VAL A 220 10.52 8.18 6.87
C VAL A 220 11.83 8.88 6.55
N HIS A 221 12.63 8.24 5.73
CA HIS A 221 13.89 8.78 5.25
C HIS A 221 13.67 10.07 4.46
N GLN A 222 14.28 11.18 4.93
CA GLN A 222 14.11 12.50 4.32
C GLN A 222 15.12 12.77 3.19
N GLY A 223 16.28 12.13 3.24
CA GLY A 223 17.34 12.27 2.24
C GLY A 223 16.94 11.75 0.84
N PRO A 224 17.79 11.95 -0.16
CA PRO A 224 17.57 11.45 -1.51
C PRO A 224 17.54 9.91 -1.55
N LEU A 225 17.01 9.33 -2.64
CA LEU A 225 16.94 7.88 -2.80
C LEU A 225 18.33 7.21 -2.76
N ALA A 226 19.37 7.91 -3.25
CA ALA A 226 20.75 7.45 -3.21
C ALA A 226 21.25 7.17 -1.78
N SER A 227 20.96 8.05 -0.82
CA SER A 227 21.32 7.82 0.59
C SER A 227 20.50 6.72 1.23
N PHE A 228 19.24 6.54 0.81
CA PHE A 228 18.37 5.47 1.29
C PHE A 228 18.93 4.08 0.94
N TRP A 229 19.46 3.89 -0.27
CA TRP A 229 20.07 2.62 -0.66
C TRP A 229 21.27 2.22 0.19
N ARG A 230 22.04 3.22 0.63
CA ARG A 230 23.27 3.00 1.44
C ARG A 230 22.94 2.89 2.92
N ASN A 231 22.21 3.84 3.45
CA ASN A 231 21.90 3.93 4.88
C ASN A 231 20.48 4.47 5.12
N PRO A 232 19.43 3.59 5.10
CA PRO A 232 18.09 3.98 5.45
C PRO A 232 18.03 4.55 6.88
N GLU A 233 17.44 5.73 7.06
CA GLU A 233 17.23 6.30 8.40
C GLU A 233 16.35 5.37 9.24
N PRO A 234 16.73 5.11 10.51
CA PRO A 234 15.91 4.31 11.41
C PRO A 234 14.61 5.04 11.76
N ILE A 235 13.58 4.26 12.09
CA ILE A 235 12.28 4.80 12.51
C ILE A 235 12.34 5.17 13.98
N ASP A 236 11.96 6.40 14.32
CA ASP A 236 11.65 6.76 15.70
C ASP A 236 10.39 6.01 16.15
N ARG A 237 10.58 5.02 17.02
CA ARG A 237 9.53 4.14 17.49
C ARG A 237 8.51 4.86 18.37
N GLN A 238 8.95 5.82 19.16
CA GLN A 238 8.06 6.60 20.01
C GLN A 238 7.17 7.50 19.17
N LEU A 239 7.76 8.22 18.22
CA LEU A 239 7.04 9.04 17.25
C LEU A 239 6.03 8.21 16.44
N HIS A 240 6.45 7.02 15.96
CA HIS A 240 5.56 6.12 15.23
C HIS A 240 4.36 5.67 16.06
N ASN A 241 4.56 5.32 17.33
CA ASN A 241 3.48 4.91 18.22
C ASN A 241 2.49 6.07 18.46
N HIS A 242 2.96 7.28 18.68
CA HIS A 242 2.12 8.46 18.84
C HIS A 242 1.36 8.78 17.55
N PHE A 243 2.04 8.78 16.41
CA PHE A 243 1.43 9.01 15.10
C PHE A 243 0.34 7.98 14.80
N ARG A 244 0.60 6.69 15.07
CA ARG A 244 -0.38 5.62 14.87
C ARG A 244 -1.61 5.81 15.76
N ARG A 245 -1.43 6.12 17.05
CA ARG A 245 -2.54 6.41 17.98
C ARG A 245 -3.36 7.60 17.49
N TYR A 246 -2.71 8.66 17.07
CA TYR A 246 -3.36 9.84 16.51
C TYR A 246 -4.23 9.48 15.29
N LEU A 247 -3.67 8.76 14.31
CA LEU A 247 -4.42 8.34 13.13
C LEU A 247 -5.65 7.48 13.50
N ILE A 248 -5.48 6.50 14.36
CA ILE A 248 -6.59 5.63 14.80
C ILE A 248 -7.69 6.46 15.45
N ALA A 249 -7.33 7.34 16.38
CA ALA A 249 -8.30 8.11 17.14
C ALA A 249 -9.03 9.18 16.30
N ARG A 250 -8.37 9.75 15.29
CA ARG A 250 -8.90 10.90 14.52
C ARG A 250 -9.47 10.56 13.16
N THR A 251 -9.03 9.46 12.56
CA THR A 251 -9.35 9.17 11.15
C THR A 251 -9.89 7.77 10.90
N GLN A 252 -9.87 6.88 11.91
CA GLN A 252 -10.27 5.49 11.71
C GLN A 252 -11.53 5.16 12.50
N ILE A 253 -12.44 4.43 11.87
CA ILE A 253 -13.59 3.80 12.50
C ILE A 253 -13.28 2.30 12.53
N ASN A 254 -13.35 1.69 13.71
CA ASN A 254 -13.05 0.27 13.90
C ASN A 254 -14.22 -0.61 13.46
N GLY A 255 -14.43 -0.69 12.16
CA GLY A 255 -15.54 -1.43 11.57
C GLY A 255 -15.25 -1.86 10.13
N SER A 256 -16.21 -2.51 9.50
CA SER A 256 -16.14 -2.91 8.10
C SER A 256 -17.48 -2.66 7.42
N PHE A 257 -17.46 -2.06 6.24
CA PHE A 257 -18.65 -1.86 5.40
C PHE A 257 -19.29 -3.18 4.93
N TYR A 258 -18.57 -4.30 5.00
CA TYR A 258 -19.03 -5.62 4.57
C TYR A 258 -19.52 -6.50 5.72
N SER A 259 -19.57 -5.97 6.95
CA SER A 259 -20.04 -6.66 8.14
C SER A 259 -21.05 -5.80 8.88
N TRP A 260 -22.27 -6.30 9.05
CA TRP A 260 -23.32 -5.60 9.79
C TRP A 260 -22.87 -5.19 11.20
N ARG A 261 -22.29 -6.12 11.94
CA ARG A 261 -21.74 -5.85 13.30
C ARG A 261 -20.61 -4.82 13.27
N GLY A 262 -19.74 -4.86 12.26
CA GLY A 262 -18.69 -3.88 12.08
C GLY A 262 -19.23 -2.50 11.73
N PHE A 263 -20.33 -2.44 10.97
CA PHE A 263 -21.00 -1.20 10.62
C PHE A 263 -21.69 -0.55 11.83
N GLU A 264 -22.44 -1.31 12.64
CA GLU A 264 -23.08 -0.82 13.86
C GLU A 264 -22.05 -0.25 14.83
N TYR A 265 -20.99 -1.00 15.11
CA TYR A 265 -19.91 -0.56 15.97
C TYR A 265 -19.20 0.70 15.43
N GLY A 266 -18.97 0.76 14.12
CA GLY A 266 -18.41 1.92 13.45
C GLY A 266 -19.31 3.14 13.57
N ARG A 267 -20.64 2.97 13.50
CA ARG A 267 -21.63 4.04 13.68
C ARG A 267 -21.61 4.59 15.09
N GLU A 268 -21.61 3.73 16.11
CA GLU A 268 -21.55 4.14 17.52
C GLU A 268 -20.28 4.95 17.83
N LEU A 269 -19.12 4.47 17.37
CA LEU A 269 -17.84 5.17 17.52
C LEU A 269 -17.79 6.46 16.69
N GLY A 270 -18.40 6.47 15.50
CA GLY A 270 -18.47 7.64 14.65
C GLY A 270 -19.23 8.79 15.35
N HIS A 271 -20.35 8.48 15.98
CA HIS A 271 -21.09 9.46 16.80
C HIS A 271 -20.25 9.96 17.98
N ALA A 272 -19.57 9.06 18.70
CA ALA A 272 -18.72 9.45 19.82
C ALA A 272 -17.48 10.26 19.38
N ALA A 273 -16.93 9.99 18.19
CA ALA A 273 -15.79 10.75 17.66
C ALA A 273 -16.18 12.15 17.17
N VAL A 274 -17.34 12.29 16.52
CA VAL A 274 -17.87 13.59 16.06
C VAL A 274 -18.18 14.50 17.24
N THR A 275 -18.73 13.97 18.31
CA THR A 275 -19.03 14.73 19.54
C THR A 275 -17.80 15.13 20.36
N ARG A 276 -16.66 14.47 20.13
CA ARG A 276 -15.38 14.74 20.83
C ARG A 276 -14.42 15.65 20.03
N ILE A 277 -14.80 16.14 18.89
CA ILE A 277 -14.01 17.15 18.19
C ILE A 277 -14.20 18.48 18.95
N PRO A 278 -13.21 18.98 19.68
CA PRO A 278 -13.32 20.31 20.27
C PRO A 278 -13.55 21.31 19.15
N ALA A 279 -14.52 22.20 19.31
CA ALA A 279 -14.72 23.30 18.40
C ALA A 279 -13.37 24.02 18.18
N ARG A 280 -13.06 24.37 16.91
CA ARG A 280 -11.88 25.20 16.62
C ARG A 280 -11.92 26.37 17.59
N PRO A 281 -10.84 26.68 18.31
CA PRO A 281 -10.75 27.95 19.02
C PRO A 281 -11.03 29.05 17.98
N ALA A 282 -11.95 29.91 18.28
CA ALA A 282 -12.22 31.09 17.47
C ALA A 282 -10.91 31.88 17.36
N SER A 283 -10.51 32.14 16.13
CA SER A 283 -9.33 32.94 15.78
C SER A 283 -9.49 34.38 16.20
#